data_070af45283c4d62e63f7ae75c735fd4d
#
_entry.id   070af45283c4d62e63f7ae75c735fd4d
#
_cell.length_a   1.000
_cell.length_b   1.000
_cell.length_c   1.000
_cell.angle_alpha   90.00
_cell.angle_beta   90.00
_cell.angle_gamma   90.00
#
_symmetry.space_group_name_H-M   'P 1'
#
loop_
_entity.id
_entity.type
_entity.pdbx_description
1 polymer ?
#
loop_
_entity_poly.entity_id
_entity_poly.type
_entity_poly.pdbx_seq_one_letter_code
_entity_poly.pdbx_strand_id
1 'polypeptide(L)'
;MSWNYIDTASQVWTHDAASSNSLQIDNATEMWNFFRARGYSEQATAAIMGNAQQESALNPAQWQYGSYVGNRNLGYGLWQWDPAERYWDLYCGTYGYDRTDGYYQCLWVDTQTIGGLEGNQWIGVVAPTSWEAFKVSENSAGDLAYAFCRNWERGNWSEVRRNNATYWYNYFHGIPPTPTMDGNTLVTLYISAKKRKGNFIFEERWYK
;
A
#
# COMPACT_ATOMS: atom_id res chain seq x y z
N MET A 1 5.61 7.79 11.42
CA MET A 1 5.26 6.38 11.66
C MET A 1 6.34 5.56 10.96
N SER A 2 6.75 4.42 11.52
CA SER A 2 7.82 3.61 10.92
C SER A 2 7.22 2.32 10.38
N TRP A 3 7.54 1.99 9.13
CA TRP A 3 7.19 0.72 8.53
C TRP A 3 7.96 -0.43 9.20
N ASN A 4 7.27 -1.51 9.48
CA ASN A 4 7.89 -2.74 9.93
C ASN A 4 8.49 -3.46 8.72
N TYR A 5 9.71 -3.98 8.84
CA TYR A 5 10.33 -4.75 7.76
C TYR A 5 11.29 -5.83 8.29
N ILE A 6 11.51 -6.82 7.45
CA ILE A 6 12.58 -7.82 7.60
C ILE A 6 13.32 -7.86 6.26
N ASP A 7 14.60 -7.50 6.25
CA ASP A 7 15.45 -7.55 5.05
C ASP A 7 15.80 -9.00 4.74
N THR A 8 15.02 -9.62 3.85
CA THR A 8 15.05 -11.08 3.63
C THR A 8 14.67 -11.48 2.21
N ALA A 9 15.24 -12.59 1.74
CA ALA A 9 14.81 -13.31 0.54
C ALA A 9 14.05 -14.62 0.89
N SER A 10 13.69 -14.81 2.16
CA SER A 10 12.87 -15.92 2.65
C SER A 10 11.45 -15.48 2.91
N GLN A 11 10.51 -16.41 2.82
CA GLN A 11 9.13 -16.14 3.20
C GLN A 11 9.00 -16.19 4.73
N VAL A 12 9.03 -15.01 5.36
CA VAL A 12 8.94 -14.88 6.83
C VAL A 12 7.56 -14.43 7.30
N TRP A 13 6.77 -13.82 6.41
CA TRP A 13 5.39 -13.41 6.64
C TRP A 13 4.44 -14.14 5.70
N THR A 14 3.15 -14.14 6.05
CA THR A 14 2.13 -14.82 5.26
C THR A 14 1.65 -13.98 4.09
N HIS A 15 1.43 -14.62 2.94
CA HIS A 15 0.79 -14.01 1.77
C HIS A 15 -0.75 -14.09 1.82
N ASP A 16 -1.31 -14.67 2.88
CA ASP A 16 -2.75 -14.68 3.17
C ASP A 16 -3.11 -13.57 4.16
N ALA A 17 -3.87 -12.58 3.71
CA ALA A 17 -4.24 -11.42 4.51
C ALA A 17 -4.99 -11.82 5.80
N ALA A 18 -5.83 -12.87 5.74
CA ALA A 18 -6.60 -13.33 6.89
C ALA A 18 -5.73 -13.92 8.02
N SER A 19 -4.51 -14.31 7.70
CA SER A 19 -3.53 -14.89 8.63
C SER A 19 -2.41 -13.91 9.01
N SER A 20 -2.55 -12.62 8.66
CA SER A 20 -1.54 -11.58 8.90
C SER A 20 -1.25 -11.39 10.40
N ASN A 21 0.04 -11.25 10.75
CA ASN A 21 0.47 -10.91 12.08
C ASN A 21 0.35 -9.39 12.36
N SER A 22 0.62 -8.96 13.61
CA SER A 22 0.50 -7.55 13.99
C SER A 22 1.36 -6.60 13.16
N LEU A 23 2.59 -6.99 12.78
CA LEU A 23 3.49 -6.15 11.98
C LEU A 23 2.96 -5.95 10.56
N GLN A 24 2.34 -6.98 9.98
CA GLN A 24 1.68 -6.88 8.68
C GLN A 24 0.42 -6.00 8.76
N ILE A 25 -0.35 -6.10 9.85
CA ILE A 25 -1.53 -5.26 10.09
C ILE A 25 -1.12 -3.79 10.26
N ASP A 26 -0.01 -3.51 10.95
CA ASP A 26 0.53 -2.15 11.08
C ASP A 26 0.91 -1.58 9.70
N ASN A 27 1.62 -2.35 8.86
CA ASN A 27 1.96 -1.94 7.50
C ASN A 27 0.71 -1.76 6.62
N ALA A 28 -0.28 -2.65 6.77
CA ALA A 28 -1.57 -2.51 6.09
C ALA A 28 -2.28 -1.20 6.48
N THR A 29 -2.22 -0.83 7.77
CA THR A 29 -2.79 0.41 8.29
C THR A 29 -2.09 1.64 7.70
N GLU A 30 -0.75 1.60 7.59
CA GLU A 30 0.01 2.68 6.93
C GLU A 30 -0.35 2.82 5.45
N MET A 31 -0.48 1.70 4.71
CA MET A 31 -0.93 1.73 3.31
C MET A 31 -2.34 2.29 3.16
N TRP A 32 -3.27 1.83 4.00
CA TRP A 32 -4.64 2.33 4.02
C TRP A 32 -4.67 3.85 4.21
N ASN A 33 -4.00 4.34 5.26
CA ASN A 33 -3.93 5.76 5.55
C ASN A 33 -3.29 6.55 4.41
N PHE A 34 -2.22 6.05 3.82
CA PHE A 34 -1.51 6.70 2.73
C PHE A 34 -2.42 6.94 1.52
N PHE A 35 -3.09 5.90 1.01
CA PHE A 35 -3.91 6.01 -0.19
C PHE A 35 -5.24 6.72 0.09
N ARG A 36 -5.89 6.43 1.23
CA ARG A 36 -7.14 7.12 1.60
C ARG A 36 -6.96 8.62 1.78
N ALA A 37 -5.87 9.08 2.38
CA ALA A 37 -5.55 10.50 2.53
C ALA A 37 -5.31 11.19 1.17
N ARG A 38 -5.04 10.44 0.11
CA ARG A 38 -4.84 10.92 -1.27
C ARG A 38 -6.08 10.78 -2.15
N GLY A 39 -7.25 10.48 -1.56
CA GLY A 39 -8.53 10.45 -2.25
C GLY A 39 -8.84 9.16 -2.99
N TYR A 40 -8.09 8.08 -2.76
CA TYR A 40 -8.47 6.77 -3.29
C TYR A 40 -9.75 6.27 -2.61
N SER A 41 -10.61 5.58 -3.36
CA SER A 41 -11.72 4.85 -2.77
C SER A 41 -11.23 3.74 -1.83
N GLU A 42 -12.09 3.27 -0.94
CA GLU A 42 -11.76 2.13 -0.06
C GLU A 42 -11.46 0.88 -0.89
N GLN A 43 -12.22 0.67 -1.95
CA GLN A 43 -12.08 -0.45 -2.85
C GLN A 43 -10.75 -0.41 -3.62
N ALA A 44 -10.36 0.74 -4.17
CA ALA A 44 -9.09 0.91 -4.86
C ALA A 44 -7.90 0.74 -3.90
N THR A 45 -7.99 1.29 -2.69
CA THR A 45 -6.98 1.14 -1.65
C THR A 45 -6.79 -0.34 -1.29
N ALA A 46 -7.87 -1.04 -0.99
CA ALA A 46 -7.82 -2.46 -0.67
C ALA A 46 -7.29 -3.33 -1.83
N ALA A 47 -7.61 -2.95 -3.08
CA ALA A 47 -7.08 -3.61 -4.28
C ALA A 47 -5.56 -3.53 -4.38
N ILE A 48 -4.98 -2.34 -4.14
CA ILE A 48 -3.53 -2.12 -4.11
C ILE A 48 -2.90 -2.96 -3.00
N MET A 49 -3.51 -2.96 -1.79
CA MET A 49 -3.04 -3.74 -0.64
C MET A 49 -3.07 -5.25 -0.90
N GLY A 50 -4.13 -5.75 -1.54
CA GLY A 50 -4.26 -7.17 -1.87
C GLY A 50 -3.18 -7.67 -2.83
N ASN A 51 -2.74 -6.81 -3.75
CA ASN A 51 -1.61 -7.10 -4.63
C ASN A 51 -0.28 -7.10 -3.85
N ALA A 52 -0.02 -6.09 -3.03
CA ALA A 52 1.18 -6.04 -2.19
C ALA A 52 1.26 -7.24 -1.21
N GLN A 53 0.12 -7.68 -0.66
CA GLN A 53 0.07 -8.88 0.18
C GLN A 53 0.54 -10.13 -0.57
N GLN A 54 0.13 -10.29 -1.82
CA GLN A 54 0.56 -11.41 -2.67
C GLN A 54 2.03 -11.31 -3.07
N GLU A 55 2.54 -10.12 -3.34
CA GLU A 55 3.91 -9.94 -3.83
C GLU A 55 4.96 -10.05 -2.72
N SER A 56 4.71 -9.45 -1.56
CA SER A 56 5.72 -9.29 -0.51
C SER A 56 5.23 -9.63 0.90
N ALA A 57 3.98 -10.08 1.06
CA ALA A 57 3.35 -10.19 2.38
C ALA A 57 3.36 -8.86 3.16
N LEU A 58 3.26 -7.72 2.46
CA LEU A 58 3.37 -6.35 3.00
C LEU A 58 4.74 -6.02 3.64
N ASN A 59 5.81 -6.75 3.29
CA ASN A 59 7.17 -6.46 3.74
C ASN A 59 7.88 -5.54 2.74
N PRO A 60 8.15 -4.27 3.06
CA PRO A 60 8.80 -3.35 2.13
C PRO A 60 10.27 -3.68 1.86
N ALA A 61 10.90 -4.57 2.63
CA ALA A 61 12.28 -5.04 2.42
C ALA A 61 12.35 -6.49 1.93
N GLN A 62 11.27 -7.00 1.29
CA GLN A 62 11.25 -8.34 0.73
C GLN A 62 12.02 -8.39 -0.57
N TRP A 63 13.08 -9.19 -0.62
CA TRP A 63 13.72 -9.64 -1.85
C TRP A 63 12.94 -10.81 -2.45
N GLN A 64 13.06 -10.99 -3.75
CA GLN A 64 12.39 -12.09 -4.42
C GLN A 64 12.66 -13.42 -3.70
N TYR A 65 11.59 -14.13 -3.39
CA TYR A 65 11.66 -15.41 -2.68
C TYR A 65 12.53 -16.42 -3.44
N GLY A 66 13.37 -17.15 -2.70
CA GLY A 66 14.30 -18.13 -3.25
C GLY A 66 15.57 -17.54 -3.90
N SER A 67 15.72 -16.20 -3.80
CA SER A 67 16.91 -15.47 -4.21
C SER A 67 17.87 -15.29 -3.01
N TYR A 68 18.60 -14.18 -2.95
CA TYR A 68 19.42 -13.77 -1.81
C TYR A 68 19.28 -12.27 -1.55
N VAL A 69 19.51 -11.87 -0.29
CA VAL A 69 19.49 -10.44 0.11
C VAL A 69 20.56 -9.68 -0.67
N GLY A 70 20.14 -8.59 -1.31
CA GLY A 70 21.02 -7.78 -2.16
C GLY A 70 21.04 -8.17 -3.64
N ASN A 71 20.22 -9.14 -4.08
CA ASN A 71 20.09 -9.48 -5.50
C ASN A 71 19.29 -8.42 -6.27
N ARG A 72 19.97 -7.42 -6.79
CA ARG A 72 19.36 -6.26 -7.46
C ARG A 72 18.82 -6.56 -8.87
N ASN A 73 19.11 -7.75 -9.40
CA ASN A 73 18.65 -8.18 -10.73
C ASN A 73 17.26 -8.82 -10.70
N LEU A 74 16.65 -9.01 -9.52
CA LEU A 74 15.36 -9.65 -9.31
C LEU A 74 14.42 -8.74 -8.49
N GLY A 75 13.23 -9.24 -8.15
CA GLY A 75 12.20 -8.47 -7.48
C GLY A 75 12.57 -7.99 -6.06
N TYR A 76 12.08 -6.80 -5.69
CA TYR A 76 12.23 -6.19 -4.38
C TYR A 76 11.00 -5.36 -3.98
N GLY A 77 10.71 -5.34 -2.69
CA GLY A 77 9.75 -4.42 -2.06
C GLY A 77 8.31 -4.88 -2.16
N LEU A 78 7.39 -3.99 -1.81
CA LEU A 78 5.95 -4.25 -1.66
C LEU A 78 5.30 -4.85 -2.91
N TRP A 79 5.72 -4.44 -4.09
CA TRP A 79 5.19 -4.91 -5.38
C TRP A 79 6.26 -5.61 -6.24
N GLN A 80 7.34 -6.10 -5.61
CA GLN A 80 8.40 -6.90 -6.26
C GLN A 80 8.89 -6.27 -7.56
N TRP A 81 9.32 -4.96 -7.52
CA TRP A 81 9.91 -4.31 -8.70
C TRP A 81 11.08 -5.13 -9.24
N ASP A 82 10.97 -5.55 -10.49
CA ASP A 82 11.94 -6.37 -11.18
C ASP A 82 12.47 -5.63 -12.43
N PRO A 83 13.80 -5.36 -12.51
CA PRO A 83 14.81 -5.60 -11.48
C PRO A 83 14.78 -4.56 -10.35
N ALA A 84 15.21 -4.96 -9.14
CA ALA A 84 15.27 -4.11 -7.95
C ALA A 84 16.15 -2.86 -8.14
N GLU A 85 17.16 -2.92 -9.02
CA GLU A 85 18.04 -1.77 -9.31
C GLU A 85 17.25 -0.54 -9.79
N ARG A 86 16.12 -0.71 -10.49
CA ARG A 86 15.25 0.40 -10.90
C ARG A 86 14.69 1.16 -9.70
N TYR A 87 14.32 0.43 -8.65
CA TYR A 87 13.86 1.04 -7.41
C TYR A 87 15.02 1.69 -6.64
N TRP A 88 16.15 1.00 -6.52
CA TRP A 88 17.29 1.47 -5.74
C TRP A 88 18.05 2.61 -6.38
N ASP A 89 18.52 2.41 -7.62
CA ASP A 89 19.41 3.35 -8.26
C ASP A 89 18.65 4.53 -8.86
N LEU A 90 17.53 4.25 -9.52
CA LEU A 90 16.82 5.31 -10.23
C LEU A 90 15.84 6.07 -9.34
N TYR A 91 15.20 5.42 -8.37
CA TYR A 91 14.23 6.09 -7.50
C TYR A 91 14.86 6.52 -6.16
N CYS A 92 15.28 5.57 -5.35
CA CYS A 92 15.85 5.90 -4.03
C CYS A 92 17.13 6.72 -4.16
N GLY A 93 18.02 6.38 -5.12
CA GLY A 93 19.25 7.12 -5.36
C GLY A 93 19.02 8.54 -5.86
N THR A 94 18.03 8.75 -6.74
CA THR A 94 17.71 10.08 -7.28
C THR A 94 17.14 11.01 -6.21
N TYR A 95 16.27 10.51 -5.33
CA TYR A 95 15.55 11.31 -4.35
C TYR A 95 16.11 11.22 -2.93
N GLY A 96 17.11 10.37 -2.67
CA GLY A 96 17.66 10.14 -1.34
C GLY A 96 16.71 9.40 -0.38
N TYR A 97 15.82 8.57 -0.91
CA TYR A 97 14.83 7.86 -0.13
C TYR A 97 15.38 6.59 0.51
N ASP A 98 14.90 6.26 1.70
CA ASP A 98 15.15 4.95 2.31
C ASP A 98 14.35 3.87 1.57
N ARG A 99 15.06 2.89 1.01
CA ARG A 99 14.44 1.80 0.24
C ARG A 99 13.52 0.90 1.06
N THR A 100 13.75 0.81 2.37
CA THR A 100 12.97 -0.04 3.29
C THR A 100 11.72 0.65 3.82
N ASP A 101 11.57 1.97 3.57
CA ASP A 101 10.40 2.71 3.98
C ASP A 101 9.27 2.53 2.96
N GLY A 102 8.22 1.82 3.38
CA GLY A 102 7.04 1.59 2.55
C GLY A 102 6.31 2.85 2.12
N TYR A 103 6.49 3.99 2.81
CA TYR A 103 5.94 5.27 2.38
C TYR A 103 6.41 5.65 0.97
N TYR A 104 7.71 5.57 0.71
CA TYR A 104 8.25 5.90 -0.61
C TYR A 104 7.87 4.88 -1.67
N GLN A 105 7.65 3.63 -1.27
CA GLN A 105 7.12 2.61 -2.17
C GLN A 105 5.67 2.90 -2.55
N CYS A 106 4.82 3.29 -1.60
CA CYS A 106 3.47 3.76 -1.89
C CYS A 106 3.48 5.04 -2.75
N LEU A 107 4.42 5.95 -2.52
CA LEU A 107 4.58 7.17 -3.33
C LEU A 107 4.92 6.84 -4.79
N TRP A 108 5.75 5.83 -5.04
CA TRP A 108 6.01 5.32 -6.39
C TRP A 108 4.71 4.90 -7.10
N VAL A 109 3.83 4.18 -6.40
CA VAL A 109 2.53 3.78 -6.96
C VAL A 109 1.64 4.99 -7.23
N ASP A 110 1.52 5.91 -6.28
CA ASP A 110 0.67 7.10 -6.40
C ASP A 110 1.09 8.02 -7.56
N THR A 111 2.40 8.23 -7.73
CA THR A 111 2.96 9.07 -8.81
C THR A 111 3.07 8.37 -10.15
N GLN A 112 2.66 7.10 -10.25
CA GLN A 112 2.77 6.31 -11.49
C GLN A 112 4.19 6.23 -12.05
N THR A 113 5.17 6.14 -11.16
CA THR A 113 6.59 6.16 -11.52
C THR A 113 6.97 5.02 -12.45
N ILE A 114 7.71 5.32 -13.50
CA ILE A 114 8.33 4.38 -14.44
C ILE A 114 9.83 4.65 -14.48
N GLY A 115 10.65 3.64 -14.24
CA GLY A 115 12.09 3.76 -14.37
C GLY A 115 12.70 4.85 -13.47
N GLY A 116 12.10 5.10 -12.29
CA GLY A 116 12.57 6.09 -11.32
C GLY A 116 12.06 7.51 -11.55
N LEU A 117 11.31 7.77 -12.61
CA LEU A 117 10.73 9.07 -12.91
C LEU A 117 9.21 9.02 -12.83
N GLU A 118 8.57 10.10 -12.39
CA GLU A 118 7.12 10.24 -12.47
C GLU A 118 6.65 10.06 -13.91
N GLY A 119 5.59 9.29 -14.10
CA GLY A 119 5.15 8.93 -15.42
C GLY A 119 3.74 8.33 -15.44
N ASN A 120 3.49 7.51 -16.43
CA ASN A 120 2.23 6.83 -16.60
C ASN A 120 2.44 5.30 -16.63
N GLN A 121 2.52 4.69 -15.47
CA GLN A 121 2.69 3.24 -15.34
C GLN A 121 1.42 2.47 -15.75
N TRP A 122 0.25 3.08 -15.63
CA TRP A 122 -1.05 2.47 -15.95
C TRP A 122 -1.26 2.33 -17.45
N ILE A 123 -1.46 1.12 -17.95
CA ILE A 123 -1.59 0.87 -19.40
C ILE A 123 -3.04 0.71 -19.89
N GLY A 124 -4.02 0.58 -19.00
CA GLY A 124 -5.45 0.61 -19.32
C GLY A 124 -5.97 -0.55 -20.19
N VAL A 125 -5.39 -1.75 -20.09
CA VAL A 125 -5.82 -2.92 -20.88
C VAL A 125 -7.11 -3.57 -20.36
N VAL A 126 -7.46 -3.31 -19.11
CA VAL A 126 -8.75 -3.71 -18.50
C VAL A 126 -9.36 -2.53 -17.75
N ALA A 127 -10.69 -2.56 -17.58
CA ALA A 127 -11.39 -1.48 -16.87
C ALA A 127 -11.09 -1.51 -15.34
N PRO A 128 -10.94 -0.33 -14.70
CA PRO A 128 -10.92 1.03 -15.26
C PRO A 128 -9.71 1.28 -16.16
N THR A 129 -9.92 1.99 -17.28
CA THR A 129 -8.87 2.17 -18.30
C THR A 129 -7.91 3.33 -18.02
N SER A 130 -8.18 4.15 -17.00
CA SER A 130 -7.28 5.21 -16.56
C SER A 130 -7.00 5.10 -15.07
N TRP A 131 -5.82 5.63 -14.65
CA TRP A 131 -5.43 5.66 -13.25
C TRP A 131 -6.40 6.50 -12.41
N GLU A 132 -6.81 7.65 -12.90
CA GLU A 132 -7.75 8.51 -12.18
C GLU A 132 -9.12 7.85 -11.98
N ALA A 133 -9.60 7.11 -12.99
CA ALA A 133 -10.83 6.34 -12.84
C ALA A 133 -10.67 5.16 -11.86
N PHE A 134 -9.50 4.52 -11.82
CA PHE A 134 -9.20 3.48 -10.85
C PHE A 134 -9.20 4.03 -9.41
N LYS A 135 -8.54 5.16 -9.18
CA LYS A 135 -8.42 5.78 -7.83
C LYS A 135 -9.78 5.95 -7.15
N VAL A 136 -10.78 6.37 -7.88
CA VAL A 136 -12.12 6.70 -7.34
C VAL A 136 -13.17 5.63 -7.61
N SER A 137 -12.80 4.50 -8.18
CA SER A 137 -13.74 3.43 -8.54
C SER A 137 -14.34 2.78 -7.30
N GLU A 138 -15.66 2.53 -7.36
CA GLU A 138 -16.43 1.80 -6.34
C GLU A 138 -16.72 0.34 -6.77
N ASN A 139 -16.11 -0.13 -7.86
CA ASN A 139 -16.15 -1.55 -8.21
C ASN A 139 -15.58 -2.39 -7.07
N SER A 140 -15.91 -3.68 -7.02
CA SER A 140 -15.43 -4.55 -5.93
C SER A 140 -13.90 -4.49 -5.79
N ALA A 141 -13.40 -4.52 -4.56
CA ALA A 141 -11.95 -4.52 -4.30
C ALA A 141 -11.23 -5.65 -5.05
N GLY A 142 -11.89 -6.81 -5.17
CA GLY A 142 -11.35 -7.95 -5.91
C GLY A 142 -11.24 -7.70 -7.41
N ASP A 143 -12.20 -7.03 -8.04
CA ASP A 143 -12.14 -6.69 -9.47
C ASP A 143 -11.12 -5.59 -9.73
N LEU A 144 -11.02 -4.62 -8.82
CA LEU A 144 -9.97 -3.61 -8.87
C LEU A 144 -8.58 -4.18 -8.64
N ALA A 145 -8.44 -5.25 -7.81
CA ALA A 145 -7.16 -5.96 -7.67
C ALA A 145 -6.74 -6.61 -8.99
N TYR A 146 -7.68 -7.19 -9.73
CA TYR A 146 -7.41 -7.68 -11.09
C TYR A 146 -6.95 -6.54 -12.01
N ALA A 147 -7.67 -5.41 -12.00
CA ALA A 147 -7.32 -4.26 -12.81
C ALA A 147 -5.92 -3.71 -12.47
N PHE A 148 -5.57 -3.61 -11.19
CA PHE A 148 -4.24 -3.18 -10.75
C PHE A 148 -3.15 -4.15 -11.22
N CYS A 149 -3.33 -5.44 -11.00
CA CYS A 149 -2.41 -6.47 -11.47
C CYS A 149 -2.16 -6.39 -12.99
N ARG A 150 -3.23 -6.19 -13.79
CA ARG A 150 -3.12 -6.17 -15.26
C ARG A 150 -2.60 -4.86 -15.83
N ASN A 151 -3.01 -3.73 -15.25
CA ASN A 151 -2.72 -2.41 -15.81
C ASN A 151 -1.44 -1.79 -15.23
N TRP A 152 -1.14 -2.03 -13.95
CA TRP A 152 0.00 -1.41 -13.26
C TRP A 152 1.19 -2.38 -13.13
N GLU A 153 0.99 -3.55 -12.53
CA GLU A 153 2.07 -4.54 -12.33
C GLU A 153 2.44 -5.27 -13.62
N ARG A 154 1.48 -5.47 -14.54
CA ARG A 154 1.60 -6.34 -15.72
C ARG A 154 1.92 -7.78 -15.33
N GLY A 155 1.50 -8.16 -14.13
CA GLY A 155 1.79 -9.42 -13.47
C GLY A 155 0.86 -10.57 -13.87
N ASN A 156 1.20 -11.75 -13.39
CA ASN A 156 0.33 -12.91 -13.47
C ASN A 156 -0.79 -12.80 -12.43
N TRP A 157 -2.03 -12.98 -12.90
CA TRP A 157 -3.19 -12.98 -12.04
C TRP A 157 -3.29 -14.25 -11.20
N SER A 158 -3.72 -14.08 -9.93
CA SER A 158 -4.17 -15.18 -9.06
C SER A 158 -5.38 -14.74 -8.22
N GLU A 159 -6.26 -15.67 -7.90
CA GLU A 159 -7.42 -15.40 -7.04
C GLU A 159 -7.01 -15.04 -5.59
N VAL A 160 -5.80 -15.35 -5.18
CA VAL A 160 -5.25 -14.93 -3.88
C VAL A 160 -5.23 -13.41 -3.77
N ARG A 161 -4.89 -12.69 -4.84
CA ARG A 161 -4.94 -11.21 -4.87
C ARG A 161 -6.36 -10.68 -4.63
N ARG A 162 -7.37 -11.30 -5.24
CA ARG A 162 -8.79 -10.99 -5.03
C ARG A 162 -9.20 -11.20 -3.58
N ASN A 163 -8.85 -12.34 -3.02
CA ASN A 163 -9.21 -12.71 -1.66
C ASN A 163 -8.55 -11.76 -0.66
N ASN A 164 -7.28 -11.45 -0.84
CA ASN A 164 -6.55 -10.50 -0.01
C ASN A 164 -7.17 -9.08 -0.10
N ALA A 165 -7.49 -8.61 -1.29
CA ALA A 165 -8.15 -7.31 -1.48
C ALA A 165 -9.51 -7.25 -0.80
N THR A 166 -10.32 -8.31 -0.94
CA THR A 166 -11.63 -8.44 -0.28
C THR A 166 -11.49 -8.46 1.24
N TYR A 167 -10.48 -9.18 1.76
CA TYR A 167 -10.20 -9.20 3.20
C TYR A 167 -9.85 -7.81 3.72
N TRP A 168 -8.90 -7.10 3.10
CA TRP A 168 -8.48 -5.77 3.53
C TRP A 168 -9.61 -4.74 3.41
N TYR A 169 -10.45 -4.83 2.37
CA TYR A 169 -11.64 -4.00 2.26
C TYR A 169 -12.56 -4.21 3.47
N ASN A 170 -12.90 -5.46 3.80
CA ASN A 170 -13.79 -5.76 4.93
C ASN A 170 -13.17 -5.39 6.28
N TYR A 171 -11.84 -5.45 6.40
CA TYR A 171 -11.13 -5.09 7.63
C TYR A 171 -11.17 -3.58 7.91
N PHE A 172 -11.00 -2.77 6.86
CA PHE A 172 -10.89 -1.31 7.00
C PHE A 172 -12.16 -0.54 6.60
N HIS A 173 -13.17 -1.20 6.01
CA HIS A 173 -14.38 -0.52 5.55
C HIS A 173 -15.05 0.30 6.64
N GLY A 174 -15.34 1.57 6.34
CA GLY A 174 -15.91 2.54 7.28
C GLY A 174 -14.92 3.09 8.32
N ILE A 175 -13.64 2.71 8.27
CA ILE A 175 -12.59 3.31 9.11
C ILE A 175 -12.01 4.51 8.38
N PRO A 176 -12.20 5.75 8.89
CA PRO A 176 -11.60 6.93 8.27
C PRO A 176 -10.08 6.86 8.37
N PRO A 177 -9.35 7.39 7.38
CA PRO A 177 -7.89 7.44 7.45
C PRO A 177 -7.46 8.30 8.64
N THR A 178 -6.45 7.83 9.36
CA THR A 178 -5.80 8.66 10.37
C THR A 178 -5.08 9.81 9.65
N PRO A 179 -5.27 11.07 10.07
CA PRO A 179 -4.55 12.19 9.47
C PRO A 179 -3.03 11.95 9.54
N THR A 180 -2.39 11.83 8.39
CA THR A 180 -0.92 11.80 8.32
C THR A 180 -0.43 13.22 8.50
N MET A 181 0.37 13.45 9.54
CA MET A 181 1.05 14.73 9.72
C MET A 181 2.17 14.84 8.68
N ASP A 182 1.90 15.52 7.57
CA ASP A 182 2.97 16.14 6.82
C ASP A 182 3.51 17.30 7.69
N GLY A 183 4.82 17.45 7.82
CA GLY A 183 5.45 18.38 8.75
C GLY A 183 5.12 19.88 8.56
N ASN A 184 4.10 20.20 7.77
CA ASN A 184 3.66 21.56 7.44
C ASN A 184 2.21 21.89 7.83
N THR A 185 1.42 20.93 8.30
CA THR A 185 0.03 21.18 8.69
C THR A 185 -0.19 20.84 10.17
N LEU A 186 -0.01 21.83 11.05
CA LEU A 186 -0.38 21.76 12.46
C LEU A 186 -1.91 21.88 12.61
N VAL A 187 -2.64 20.81 12.35
CA VAL A 187 -4.00 20.64 12.85
C VAL A 187 -4.17 19.20 13.31
N THR A 188 -3.98 18.98 14.59
CA THR A 188 -4.27 17.68 15.19
C THR A 188 -5.70 17.70 15.71
N LEU A 189 -6.60 17.05 14.99
CA LEU A 189 -7.95 16.81 15.50
C LEU A 189 -7.94 15.47 16.27
N TYR A 190 -7.89 15.52 17.59
CA TYR A 190 -8.17 14.35 18.42
C TYR A 190 -9.65 14.28 18.73
N ILE A 191 -10.37 13.33 18.13
CA ILE A 191 -11.72 12.99 18.56
C ILE A 191 -11.59 11.82 19.54
N SER A 192 -11.68 12.09 20.82
CA SER A 192 -11.78 11.03 21.82
C SER A 192 -13.25 10.77 22.16
N ALA A 193 -13.74 9.59 21.82
CA ALA A 193 -15.06 9.14 22.24
C ALA A 193 -14.98 8.55 23.65
N LYS A 194 -15.56 9.21 24.64
CA LYS A 194 -15.78 8.63 25.99
C LYS A 194 -17.23 8.18 26.13
N LYS A 195 -17.40 6.89 26.41
CA LYS A 195 -18.73 6.36 26.77
C LYS A 195 -19.06 6.75 28.21
N ARG A 196 -20.04 7.59 28.40
CA ARG A 196 -20.59 7.93 29.72
C ARG A 196 -22.09 7.67 29.72
N LYS A 197 -22.57 6.79 30.58
CA LYS A 197 -24.01 6.47 30.77
C LYS A 197 -24.80 6.22 29.47
N GLY A 198 -24.24 5.41 28.56
CA GLY A 198 -24.99 4.97 27.36
C GLY A 198 -24.91 5.89 26.15
N ASN A 199 -24.40 7.12 26.28
CA ASN A 199 -24.22 8.06 25.16
C ASN A 199 -22.73 8.29 24.86
N PHE A 200 -22.39 8.49 23.57
CA PHE A 200 -21.07 8.93 23.16
C PHE A 200 -21.00 10.45 23.22
N ILE A 201 -20.00 10.97 23.94
CA ILE A 201 -19.68 12.41 23.95
C ILE A 201 -18.37 12.55 23.17
N PHE A 202 -18.38 13.38 22.13
CA PHE A 202 -17.20 13.73 21.35
C PHE A 202 -16.61 15.03 21.93
N GLU A 203 -15.36 15.00 22.38
CA GLU A 203 -14.62 16.19 22.79
C GLU A 203 -13.58 16.51 21.70
N GLU A 204 -13.71 17.70 21.10
CA GLU A 204 -12.68 18.27 20.22
C GLU A 204 -11.65 19.01 21.06
N ARG A 205 -10.38 18.68 20.91
CA ARG A 205 -9.28 19.43 21.52
C ARG A 205 -8.31 19.90 20.45
N TRP A 206 -8.12 21.19 20.39
CA TRP A 206 -7.15 21.82 19.51
C TRP A 206 -5.83 22.01 20.26
N TYR A 207 -4.74 21.55 19.72
CA TYR A 207 -3.40 21.84 20.21
C TYR A 207 -2.66 22.66 19.15
N LYS A 208 -2.12 23.81 19.58
CA LYS A 208 -1.24 24.66 18.78
C LYS A 208 0.20 24.21 18.91
#